data_8f58a8c84c145c61a9f6076706abd777
#
_entry.id   8f58a8c84c145c61a9f6076706abd777
#
_cell.length_a   1.000
_cell.length_b   1.000
_cell.length_c   1.000
_cell.angle_alpha   90.00
_cell.angle_beta   90.00
_cell.angle_gamma   90.00
#
_symmetry.space_group_name_H-M   'P 1'
#
loop_
_entity.id
_entity.type
_entity.pdbx_description
1 polymer ?
#
loop_
_entity_poly.entity_id
_entity_poly.type
_entity_poly.pdbx_seq_one_letter_code
_entity_poly.pdbx_strand_id
1 'polypeptide(L)'
;MTVLLVIVTFAVFIAVDMILNRKRVPALAMAEEPQAAAAPVNDEILSGFRVPATLRYHAGHTWLHRERKNVHRVGADEFAAILAGPVDRIELPKPGHWVRQGQKVISLYRGEEKIEMISPVEGEVVEVNAELANNPALLREDPYGQGWLMSVFAPDEEGPTRNLLPANLLSSWMQEAAEGFFGLQPQLAGVTAADGGRPSKDATAELPVDVWHKAAKQYLLS
;
A
#
# COMPACT_ATOMS: atom_id res chain seq x y z
N MET A 1 18.95 44.93 -39.53
CA MET A 1 17.62 44.54 -40.04
C MET A 1 17.35 43.03 -39.88
N THR A 2 18.28 42.14 -40.24
CA THR A 2 18.12 40.68 -40.18
C THR A 2 17.91 40.10 -38.76
N VAL A 3 18.63 40.59 -37.76
CA VAL A 3 18.52 40.12 -36.36
C VAL A 3 17.14 40.44 -35.79
N LEU A 4 16.58 41.59 -36.07
CA LEU A 4 15.25 41.97 -35.58
C LEU A 4 14.17 41.08 -36.19
N LEU A 5 14.31 40.71 -37.45
CA LEU A 5 13.36 39.84 -38.16
C LEU A 5 13.38 38.41 -37.59
N VAL A 6 14.55 37.89 -37.20
CA VAL A 6 14.68 36.58 -36.55
C VAL A 6 14.04 36.57 -35.16
N ILE A 7 14.22 37.63 -34.39
CA ILE A 7 13.59 37.74 -33.06
C ILE A 7 12.05 37.82 -33.18
N VAL A 8 11.53 38.54 -34.13
CA VAL A 8 10.09 38.66 -34.38
C VAL A 8 9.50 37.31 -34.83
N THR A 9 10.17 36.56 -35.71
CA THR A 9 9.72 35.23 -36.11
C THR A 9 9.72 34.24 -34.96
N PHE A 10 10.74 34.26 -34.11
CA PHE A 10 10.77 33.41 -32.90
C PHE A 10 9.64 33.76 -31.92
N ALA A 11 9.39 35.05 -31.69
CA ALA A 11 8.31 35.51 -30.83
C ALA A 11 6.92 35.10 -31.36
N VAL A 12 6.72 35.17 -32.69
CA VAL A 12 5.48 34.71 -33.33
C VAL A 12 5.33 33.17 -33.18
N PHE A 13 6.40 32.38 -33.37
CA PHE A 13 6.35 30.93 -33.18
C PHE A 13 6.01 30.54 -31.73
N ILE A 14 6.62 31.20 -30.75
CA ILE A 14 6.31 30.98 -29.34
C ILE A 14 4.86 31.37 -29.02
N ALA A 15 4.36 32.49 -29.57
CA ALA A 15 2.99 32.92 -29.36
C ALA A 15 1.97 31.95 -30.00
N VAL A 16 2.26 31.45 -31.20
CA VAL A 16 1.43 30.46 -31.89
C VAL A 16 1.44 29.13 -31.13
N ASP A 17 2.61 28.65 -30.69
CA ASP A 17 2.73 27.45 -29.89
C ASP A 17 1.96 27.58 -28.56
N MET A 18 2.08 28.73 -27.91
CA MET A 18 1.37 29.00 -26.65
C MET A 18 -0.16 29.07 -26.84
N ILE A 19 -0.65 29.57 -27.99
CA ILE A 19 -2.07 29.63 -28.32
C ILE A 19 -2.59 28.23 -28.70
N LEU A 20 -1.84 27.48 -29.50
CA LEU A 20 -2.22 26.13 -29.93
C LEU A 20 -2.13 25.11 -28.80
N ASN A 21 -1.13 25.21 -27.93
CA ASN A 21 -0.97 24.35 -26.77
C ASN A 21 -1.83 24.75 -25.58
N ARG A 22 -2.30 26.03 -25.51
CA ARG A 22 -3.29 26.42 -24.49
C ARG A 22 -4.60 25.62 -24.58
N LYS A 23 -4.90 25.04 -25.74
CA LYS A 23 -6.04 24.14 -25.94
C LYS A 23 -5.69 22.67 -25.67
N ARG A 24 -4.43 22.34 -25.37
CA ARG A 24 -3.95 20.98 -25.11
C ARG A 24 -3.48 20.71 -23.67
N VAL A 25 -3.53 21.71 -22.81
CA VAL A 25 -3.62 21.42 -21.39
C VAL A 25 -5.08 21.00 -21.19
N PRO A 26 -5.41 19.70 -21.08
CA PRO A 26 -6.65 19.37 -20.44
C PRO A 26 -6.50 20.05 -19.08
N ALA A 27 -7.34 21.04 -18.78
CA ALA A 27 -7.68 21.28 -17.43
C ALA A 27 -7.96 19.88 -16.88
N LEU A 28 -7.05 19.35 -16.07
CA LEU A 28 -7.43 18.46 -15.01
C LEU A 28 -8.38 19.32 -14.19
N ALA A 29 -9.62 19.46 -14.71
CA ALA A 29 -10.75 19.64 -13.88
C ALA A 29 -10.53 18.56 -12.82
N MET A 30 -10.29 18.97 -11.60
CA MET A 30 -10.69 18.25 -10.43
C MET A 30 -12.22 18.08 -10.58
N ALA A 31 -12.62 17.20 -11.49
CA ALA A 31 -13.81 16.44 -11.26
C ALA A 31 -13.42 15.67 -9.99
N GLU A 32 -13.97 16.07 -8.87
CA GLU A 32 -14.30 15.13 -7.81
C GLU A 32 -15.01 13.99 -8.54
N GLU A 33 -14.23 12.99 -8.97
CA GLU A 33 -14.82 11.69 -9.24
C GLU A 33 -15.53 11.35 -7.94
N PRO A 34 -16.83 11.06 -8.00
CA PRO A 34 -17.53 10.59 -6.82
C PRO A 34 -16.66 9.43 -6.32
N GLN A 35 -16.13 9.61 -5.12
CA GLN A 35 -15.43 8.60 -4.35
C GLN A 35 -16.19 7.31 -4.62
N ALA A 36 -15.61 6.43 -5.47
CA ALA A 36 -16.27 5.21 -5.88
C ALA A 36 -16.68 4.55 -4.59
N ALA A 37 -17.98 4.59 -4.31
CA ALA A 37 -18.56 3.95 -3.16
C ALA A 37 -18.02 2.54 -3.21
N ALA A 38 -17.24 2.19 -2.19
CA ALA A 38 -16.59 0.90 -2.11
C ALA A 38 -17.64 -0.14 -2.46
N ALA A 39 -17.46 -0.83 -3.58
CA ALA A 39 -18.33 -1.93 -3.94
C ALA A 39 -18.43 -2.81 -2.70
N PRO A 40 -19.60 -3.43 -2.41
CA PRO A 40 -19.73 -4.28 -1.24
C PRO A 40 -18.64 -5.33 -1.32
N VAL A 41 -17.60 -5.12 -0.52
CA VAL A 41 -16.45 -6.01 -0.46
C VAL A 41 -17.03 -7.25 0.23
N ASN A 42 -17.06 -8.38 -0.46
CA ASN A 42 -17.25 -9.67 0.19
C ASN A 42 -16.00 -9.89 1.05
N ASP A 43 -16.02 -9.31 2.25
CA ASP A 43 -14.95 -9.45 3.23
C ASP A 43 -15.03 -10.87 3.78
N GLU A 44 -14.11 -11.70 3.39
CA GLU A 44 -13.91 -13.01 3.99
C GLU A 44 -13.11 -12.84 5.28
N ILE A 45 -13.56 -13.45 6.37
CA ILE A 45 -12.82 -13.50 7.62
C ILE A 45 -12.08 -14.85 7.64
N LEU A 46 -10.77 -14.80 7.47
CA LEU A 46 -9.90 -15.97 7.52
C LEU A 46 -9.09 -15.94 8.82
N SER A 47 -9.32 -16.92 9.67
CA SER A 47 -8.60 -17.08 10.96
C SER A 47 -8.59 -15.80 11.82
N GLY A 48 -9.69 -15.05 11.80
CA GLY A 48 -9.86 -13.82 12.58
C GLY A 48 -9.45 -12.52 11.88
N PHE A 49 -8.86 -12.59 10.69
CA PHE A 49 -8.43 -11.43 9.90
C PHE A 49 -9.33 -11.22 8.69
N ARG A 50 -9.61 -9.97 8.36
CA ARG A 50 -10.35 -9.59 7.15
C ARG A 50 -9.47 -9.72 5.92
N VAL A 51 -9.94 -10.45 4.92
CA VAL A 51 -9.23 -10.72 3.67
C VAL A 51 -10.16 -10.48 2.48
N PRO A 52 -10.28 -9.24 1.97
CA PRO A 52 -11.12 -8.94 0.82
C PRO A 52 -10.79 -9.79 -0.41
N ALA A 53 -11.76 -10.55 -0.91
CA ALA A 53 -11.57 -11.46 -2.06
C ALA A 53 -11.29 -10.74 -3.39
N THR A 54 -11.56 -9.44 -3.46
CA THR A 54 -11.30 -8.60 -4.64
C THR A 54 -9.84 -8.20 -4.81
N LEU A 55 -9.02 -8.40 -3.77
CA LEU A 55 -7.61 -8.07 -3.76
C LEU A 55 -6.73 -9.28 -4.09
N ARG A 56 -5.49 -9.00 -4.43
CA ARG A 56 -4.43 -10.00 -4.57
C ARG A 56 -3.42 -9.81 -3.45
N TYR A 57 -2.83 -10.88 -2.96
CA TYR A 57 -1.96 -10.85 -1.79
C TYR A 57 -0.57 -11.40 -2.12
N HIS A 58 0.44 -10.78 -1.53
CA HIS A 58 1.81 -11.26 -1.52
C HIS A 58 2.11 -11.95 -0.18
N ALA A 59 2.99 -12.93 -0.17
CA ALA A 59 3.36 -13.66 1.04
C ALA A 59 3.91 -12.77 2.19
N GLY A 60 4.39 -11.57 1.88
CA GLY A 60 4.81 -10.54 2.85
C GLY A 60 3.70 -9.63 3.35
N HIS A 61 2.45 -10.08 3.34
CA HIS A 61 1.29 -9.36 3.88
C HIS A 61 1.06 -7.97 3.27
N THR A 62 1.39 -7.82 1.99
CA THR A 62 1.00 -6.68 1.17
C THR A 62 -0.07 -7.09 0.18
N TRP A 63 -1.06 -6.21 -0.04
CA TRP A 63 -2.10 -6.44 -1.04
C TRP A 63 -1.91 -5.55 -2.25
N LEU A 64 -2.46 -6.01 -3.38
CA LEU A 64 -2.47 -5.35 -4.67
C LEU A 64 -3.91 -5.25 -5.20
N HIS A 65 -4.30 -4.06 -5.63
CA HIS A 65 -5.56 -3.80 -6.32
C HIS A 65 -5.29 -3.10 -7.66
N ARG A 66 -5.86 -3.62 -8.75
CA ARG A 66 -5.77 -2.94 -10.05
C ARG A 66 -6.73 -1.76 -10.07
N GLU A 67 -6.21 -0.55 -10.02
CA GLU A 67 -7.00 0.69 -10.02
C GLU A 67 -7.39 1.11 -11.43
N ARG A 68 -6.44 1.06 -12.35
CA ARG A 68 -6.61 1.34 -13.77
C ARG A 68 -5.58 0.55 -14.59
N LYS A 69 -5.60 0.72 -15.92
CA LYS A 69 -4.63 0.03 -16.79
C LYS A 69 -3.19 0.31 -16.32
N ASN A 70 -2.45 -0.76 -16.03
CA ASN A 70 -1.05 -0.73 -15.59
C ASN A 70 -0.79 0.04 -14.29
N VAL A 71 -1.81 0.51 -13.56
CA VAL A 71 -1.65 1.15 -12.25
C VAL A 71 -2.30 0.30 -11.18
N HIS A 72 -1.50 0.01 -10.16
CA HIS A 72 -1.87 -0.86 -9.06
C HIS A 72 -1.70 -0.13 -7.73
N ARG A 73 -2.77 -0.13 -6.93
CA ARG A 73 -2.72 0.35 -5.56
C ARG A 73 -2.19 -0.75 -4.66
N VAL A 74 -1.34 -0.38 -3.73
CA VAL A 74 -0.65 -1.26 -2.78
C VAL A 74 -0.98 -0.83 -1.37
N GLY A 75 -1.21 -1.79 -0.48
CA GLY A 75 -1.35 -1.56 0.96
C GLY A 75 -0.89 -2.75 1.78
N ALA A 76 -0.96 -2.62 3.09
CA ALA A 76 -0.78 -3.70 4.05
C ALA A 76 -2.12 -4.39 4.31
N ASP A 77 -2.14 -5.70 4.50
CA ASP A 77 -3.35 -6.39 4.94
C ASP A 77 -3.62 -6.18 6.44
N GLU A 78 -4.78 -6.60 6.91
CA GLU A 78 -5.16 -6.42 8.32
C GLU A 78 -4.20 -7.14 9.28
N PHE A 79 -3.64 -8.28 8.88
CA PHE A 79 -2.63 -8.98 9.66
C PHE A 79 -1.38 -8.13 9.85
N ALA A 80 -0.80 -7.62 8.75
CA ALA A 80 0.38 -6.75 8.79
C ALA A 80 0.12 -5.47 9.59
N ALA A 81 -1.05 -4.86 9.41
CA ALA A 81 -1.44 -3.65 10.12
C ALA A 81 -1.53 -3.86 11.65
N ILE A 82 -2.09 -5.00 12.09
CA ILE A 82 -2.17 -5.37 13.50
C ILE A 82 -0.78 -5.77 14.03
N LEU A 83 0.01 -6.52 13.25
CA LEU A 83 1.37 -6.90 13.63
C LEU A 83 2.27 -5.66 13.79
N ALA A 84 2.17 -4.70 12.88
CA ALA A 84 2.87 -3.42 13.00
C ALA A 84 2.47 -2.67 14.27
N GLY A 85 1.19 -2.75 14.67
CA GLY A 85 0.65 -2.11 15.88
C GLY A 85 0.58 -0.58 15.77
N PRO A 86 0.70 0.16 16.88
CA PRO A 86 0.60 1.61 16.89
C PRO A 86 1.88 2.26 16.36
N VAL A 87 2.00 2.32 15.02
CA VAL A 87 3.09 3.04 14.35
C VAL A 87 2.85 4.55 14.43
N ASP A 88 3.91 5.31 14.65
CA ASP A 88 3.90 6.77 14.75
C ASP A 88 4.43 7.46 13.49
N ARG A 89 5.14 6.74 12.62
CA ARG A 89 5.64 7.27 11.36
C ARG A 89 5.73 6.16 10.30
N ILE A 90 5.35 6.54 9.06
CA ILE A 90 5.44 5.68 7.89
C ILE A 90 6.29 6.38 6.84
N GLU A 91 7.32 5.72 6.33
CA GLU A 91 8.13 6.20 5.23
C GLU A 91 7.85 5.37 3.98
N LEU A 92 7.52 6.07 2.90
CA LEU A 92 7.20 5.50 1.60
C LEU A 92 8.20 5.96 0.54
N PRO A 93 8.41 5.21 -0.53
CA PRO A 93 9.25 5.64 -1.64
C PRO A 93 8.63 6.87 -2.30
N LYS A 94 9.47 7.77 -2.82
CA LYS A 94 8.99 9.00 -3.48
C LYS A 94 8.37 8.67 -4.84
N PRO A 95 7.34 9.42 -5.28
CA PRO A 95 6.87 9.36 -6.66
C PRO A 95 8.02 9.53 -7.66
N GLY A 96 7.99 8.80 -8.77
CA GLY A 96 9.05 8.72 -9.76
C GLY A 96 10.15 7.68 -9.45
N HIS A 97 10.17 7.09 -8.25
CA HIS A 97 11.12 6.03 -7.95
C HIS A 97 10.65 4.69 -8.50
N TRP A 98 11.59 3.94 -9.08
CA TRP A 98 11.37 2.56 -9.49
C TRP A 98 11.54 1.62 -8.31
N VAL A 99 10.56 0.78 -8.04
CA VAL A 99 10.60 -0.27 -7.02
C VAL A 99 10.58 -1.64 -7.68
N ARG A 100 11.24 -2.62 -7.07
CA ARG A 100 11.20 -4.01 -7.52
C ARG A 100 10.28 -4.83 -6.64
N GLN A 101 9.67 -5.86 -7.22
CA GLN A 101 8.93 -6.85 -6.43
C GLN A 101 9.87 -7.50 -5.40
N GLY A 102 9.42 -7.60 -4.14
CA GLY A 102 10.21 -8.11 -3.03
C GLY A 102 11.22 -7.11 -2.44
N GLN A 103 11.34 -5.91 -2.99
CA GLN A 103 12.20 -4.87 -2.43
C GLN A 103 11.58 -4.25 -1.17
N LYS A 104 12.36 -4.11 -0.11
CA LYS A 104 12.00 -3.37 1.11
C LYS A 104 11.93 -1.88 0.81
N VAL A 105 10.75 -1.32 0.80
CA VAL A 105 10.50 0.08 0.39
C VAL A 105 9.53 0.82 1.29
N ILE A 106 8.87 0.12 2.19
CA ILE A 106 7.92 0.67 3.14
C ILE A 106 8.53 0.51 4.53
N SER A 107 8.73 1.61 5.26
CA SER A 107 9.27 1.57 6.62
C SER A 107 8.21 2.04 7.61
N LEU A 108 7.97 1.25 8.64
CA LEU A 108 7.01 1.51 9.71
C LEU A 108 7.78 1.69 11.01
N TYR A 109 7.54 2.80 11.69
CA TYR A 109 8.27 3.16 12.90
C TYR A 109 7.38 3.14 14.14
N ARG A 110 7.96 2.69 15.23
CA ARG A 110 7.43 2.76 16.58
C ARG A 110 8.52 3.37 17.47
N GLY A 111 8.45 4.68 17.71
CA GLY A 111 9.56 5.45 18.29
C GLY A 111 10.80 5.38 17.40
N GLU A 112 11.91 4.93 17.95
CA GLU A 112 13.17 4.74 17.22
C GLU A 112 13.27 3.39 16.50
N GLU A 113 12.35 2.47 16.80
CA GLU A 113 12.37 1.12 16.23
C GLU A 113 11.68 1.08 14.87
N LYS A 114 12.24 0.29 13.95
CA LYS A 114 11.77 0.22 12.57
C LYS A 114 11.56 -1.24 12.13
N ILE A 115 10.44 -1.48 11.45
CA ILE A 115 10.23 -2.67 10.63
C ILE A 115 10.00 -2.26 9.18
N GLU A 116 10.22 -3.19 8.27
CA GLU A 116 10.09 -2.91 6.84
C GLU A 116 9.09 -3.87 6.20
N MET A 117 8.47 -3.40 5.12
CA MET A 117 7.62 -4.22 4.26
C MET A 117 8.08 -4.11 2.82
N ILE A 118 7.79 -5.12 2.05
CA ILE A 118 8.20 -5.23 0.66
C ILE A 118 7.15 -4.71 -0.31
N SER A 119 7.59 -4.31 -1.51
CA SER A 119 6.67 -4.07 -2.61
C SER A 119 6.17 -5.39 -3.20
N PRO A 120 4.86 -5.57 -3.37
CA PRO A 120 4.31 -6.77 -4.02
C PRO A 120 4.43 -6.73 -5.54
N VAL A 121 4.86 -5.62 -6.12
CA VAL A 121 4.90 -5.37 -7.56
C VAL A 121 6.15 -4.60 -7.96
N GLU A 122 6.62 -4.81 -9.19
CA GLU A 122 7.68 -4.02 -9.80
C GLU A 122 7.09 -2.90 -10.66
N GLY A 123 7.66 -1.69 -10.59
CA GLY A 123 7.25 -0.55 -11.39
C GLY A 123 7.65 0.79 -10.80
N GLU A 124 7.15 1.86 -11.42
CA GLU A 124 7.36 3.23 -10.98
C GLU A 124 6.28 3.65 -9.98
N VAL A 125 6.66 4.17 -8.84
CA VAL A 125 5.74 4.77 -7.88
C VAL A 125 5.17 6.05 -8.48
N VAL A 126 3.86 6.09 -8.72
CA VAL A 126 3.20 7.26 -9.31
C VAL A 126 2.52 8.13 -8.27
N GLU A 127 2.16 7.54 -7.13
CA GLU A 127 1.48 8.24 -6.05
C GLU A 127 1.78 7.56 -4.71
N VAL A 128 1.80 8.34 -3.64
CA VAL A 128 1.86 7.86 -2.25
C VAL A 128 0.75 8.49 -1.44
N ASN A 129 0.26 7.75 -0.45
CA ASN A 129 -0.78 8.27 0.44
C ASN A 129 -0.19 9.31 1.41
N ALA A 130 -0.36 10.58 1.09
CA ALA A 130 0.16 11.67 1.91
C ALA A 130 -0.55 11.78 3.27
N GLU A 131 -1.76 11.24 3.42
CA GLU A 131 -2.50 11.30 4.68
C GLU A 131 -1.83 10.47 5.78
N LEU A 132 -1.14 9.39 5.42
CA LEU A 132 -0.39 8.55 6.36
C LEU A 132 0.77 9.29 7.05
N ALA A 133 1.29 10.36 6.46
CA ALA A 133 2.30 11.19 7.09
C ALA A 133 1.73 11.99 8.27
N ASN A 134 0.44 12.34 8.23
CA ASN A 134 -0.24 13.10 9.26
C ASN A 134 -1.02 12.18 10.22
N ASN A 135 -1.51 11.06 9.73
CA ASN A 135 -2.30 10.09 10.48
C ASN A 135 -1.88 8.65 10.15
N PRO A 136 -0.76 8.16 10.72
CA PRO A 136 -0.29 6.79 10.52
C PRO A 136 -1.28 5.73 11.03
N ALA A 137 -2.19 6.09 11.94
CA ALA A 137 -3.20 5.19 12.49
C ALA A 137 -4.16 4.64 11.42
N LEU A 138 -4.33 5.36 10.29
CA LEU A 138 -5.15 4.91 9.15
C LEU A 138 -4.70 3.55 8.62
N LEU A 139 -3.40 3.24 8.67
CA LEU A 139 -2.88 1.93 8.27
C LEU A 139 -3.59 0.80 9.02
N ARG A 140 -3.87 0.99 10.31
CA ARG A 140 -4.48 0.00 11.20
C ARG A 140 -6.00 0.13 11.27
N GLU A 141 -6.52 1.35 11.14
CA GLU A 141 -7.96 1.61 11.24
C GLU A 141 -8.71 1.16 10.00
N ASP A 142 -8.15 1.43 8.83
CA ASP A 142 -8.76 1.11 7.54
C ASP A 142 -7.70 0.67 6.50
N PRO A 143 -7.05 -0.51 6.70
CA PRO A 143 -5.94 -0.97 5.88
C PRO A 143 -6.27 -1.17 4.40
N TYR A 144 -7.55 -1.39 4.08
CA TYR A 144 -8.01 -1.64 2.72
C TYR A 144 -8.67 -0.43 2.04
N GLY A 145 -8.92 0.64 2.78
CA GLY A 145 -9.46 1.89 2.29
C GLY A 145 -8.45 3.02 2.47
N GLN A 146 -8.64 3.88 3.47
CA GLN A 146 -7.81 5.07 3.68
C GLN A 146 -6.36 4.77 4.05
N GLY A 147 -6.05 3.56 4.53
CA GLY A 147 -4.70 3.10 4.89
C GLY A 147 -3.87 2.55 3.71
N TRP A 148 -4.28 2.77 2.45
CA TRP A 148 -3.44 2.40 1.31
C TRP A 148 -2.08 3.11 1.37
N LEU A 149 -1.03 2.50 0.77
CA LEU A 149 0.35 2.99 0.92
C LEU A 149 0.81 3.76 -0.32
N MET A 150 0.78 3.14 -1.48
CA MET A 150 1.28 3.72 -2.73
C MET A 150 0.52 3.17 -3.94
N SER A 151 0.57 3.89 -5.07
CA SER A 151 0.16 3.41 -6.39
C SER A 151 1.39 3.27 -7.27
N VAL A 152 1.49 2.14 -7.98
CA VAL A 152 2.64 1.77 -8.80
C VAL A 152 2.20 1.55 -10.24
N PHE A 153 2.85 2.21 -11.19
CA PHE A 153 2.71 1.95 -12.61
C PHE A 153 3.64 0.79 -13.00
N ALA A 154 3.04 -0.34 -13.36
CA ALA A 154 3.74 -1.52 -13.83
C ALA A 154 3.53 -1.66 -15.35
N PRO A 155 4.56 -1.46 -16.18
CA PRO A 155 4.42 -1.49 -17.64
C PRO A 155 4.12 -2.89 -18.18
N ASP A 156 4.56 -3.94 -17.49
CA ASP A 156 4.27 -5.34 -17.83
C ASP A 156 2.89 -5.73 -17.27
N GLU A 157 1.98 -6.13 -18.14
CA GLU A 157 0.60 -6.52 -17.71
C GLU A 157 0.58 -7.82 -16.90
N GLU A 158 1.51 -8.73 -17.11
CA GLU A 158 1.59 -10.01 -16.37
C GLU A 158 2.47 -9.93 -15.13
N GLY A 159 3.42 -9.00 -15.11
CA GLY A 159 4.38 -8.81 -14.01
C GLY A 159 3.71 -8.64 -12.63
N PRO A 160 2.67 -7.80 -12.50
CA PRO A 160 2.01 -7.54 -11.22
C PRO A 160 1.40 -8.78 -10.55
N THR A 161 1.06 -9.81 -11.33
CA THR A 161 0.43 -11.03 -10.79
C THR A 161 1.44 -12.13 -10.46
N ARG A 162 2.68 -11.99 -10.88
CA ARG A 162 3.75 -12.96 -10.55
C ARG A 162 4.03 -12.94 -9.05
N ASN A 163 4.24 -14.13 -8.50
CA ASN A 163 4.56 -14.32 -7.08
C ASN A 163 3.49 -13.81 -6.10
N LEU A 164 2.28 -13.50 -6.59
CA LEU A 164 1.13 -13.32 -5.70
C LEU A 164 0.53 -14.67 -5.34
N LEU A 165 -0.10 -14.72 -4.18
CA LEU A 165 -0.70 -15.95 -3.67
C LEU A 165 -1.88 -16.38 -4.55
N PRO A 166 -1.93 -17.65 -4.98
CA PRO A 166 -3.12 -18.22 -5.58
C PRO A 166 -4.30 -18.19 -4.60
N ALA A 167 -5.52 -17.93 -5.10
CA ALA A 167 -6.70 -17.80 -4.25
C ALA A 167 -6.96 -19.03 -3.36
N ASN A 168 -6.67 -20.22 -3.86
CA ASN A 168 -6.83 -21.47 -3.12
C ASN A 168 -5.83 -21.66 -1.96
N LEU A 169 -4.78 -20.86 -1.88
CA LEU A 169 -3.80 -20.90 -0.79
C LEU A 169 -4.02 -19.80 0.26
N LEU A 170 -4.88 -18.83 0.01
CA LEU A 170 -5.09 -17.70 0.93
C LEU A 170 -5.53 -18.16 2.32
N SER A 171 -6.46 -19.12 2.40
CA SER A 171 -6.97 -19.61 3.70
C SER A 171 -5.88 -20.29 4.53
N SER A 172 -5.12 -21.21 3.93
CA SER A 172 -4.04 -21.93 4.65
C SER A 172 -2.88 -20.99 5.02
N TRP A 173 -2.54 -20.05 4.14
CA TRP A 173 -1.52 -19.04 4.41
C TRP A 173 -1.91 -18.12 5.57
N MET A 174 -3.16 -17.60 5.57
CA MET A 174 -3.63 -16.76 6.67
C MET A 174 -3.78 -17.54 7.97
N GLN A 175 -4.18 -18.83 7.90
CA GLN A 175 -4.24 -19.69 9.07
C GLN A 175 -2.86 -19.88 9.71
N GLU A 176 -1.83 -20.17 8.91
CA GLU A 176 -0.46 -20.32 9.39
C GLU A 176 0.06 -19.02 10.05
N ALA A 177 -0.20 -17.87 9.40
CA ALA A 177 0.16 -16.57 9.94
C ALA A 177 -0.56 -16.29 11.28
N ALA A 178 -1.86 -16.57 11.36
CA ALA A 178 -2.66 -16.39 12.56
C ALA A 178 -2.19 -17.29 13.73
N GLU A 179 -1.95 -18.56 13.45
CA GLU A 179 -1.43 -19.51 14.47
C GLU A 179 -0.11 -19.02 15.05
N GLY A 180 0.80 -18.57 14.18
CA GLY A 180 2.06 -18.01 14.62
C GLY A 180 1.92 -16.69 15.39
N PHE A 181 1.01 -15.81 14.95
CA PHE A 181 0.71 -14.54 15.64
C PHE A 181 0.22 -14.79 17.08
N PHE A 182 -0.75 -15.70 17.26
CA PHE A 182 -1.26 -16.04 18.58
C PHE A 182 -0.23 -16.77 19.44
N GLY A 183 0.77 -17.41 18.83
CA GLY A 183 1.90 -18.01 19.51
C GLY A 183 2.97 -17.03 20.00
N LEU A 184 2.94 -15.74 19.56
CA LEU A 184 3.92 -14.74 19.98
C LEU A 184 3.85 -14.43 21.47
N GLN A 185 2.63 -14.47 22.03
CA GLN A 185 2.41 -14.33 23.46
C GLN A 185 1.25 -15.24 23.91
N PRO A 186 1.44 -16.09 24.94
CA PRO A 186 0.36 -16.91 25.49
C PRO A 186 -0.86 -16.10 25.98
N GLN A 187 -0.63 -14.84 26.35
CA GLN A 187 -1.70 -13.93 26.78
C GLN A 187 -2.61 -13.49 25.62
N LEU A 188 -2.10 -13.42 24.38
CA LEU A 188 -2.91 -13.12 23.20
C LEU A 188 -3.89 -14.25 22.87
N ALA A 189 -3.53 -15.49 23.13
CA ALA A 189 -4.38 -16.66 22.91
C ALA A 189 -5.66 -16.65 23.76
N GLY A 190 -5.65 -15.97 24.93
CA GLY A 190 -6.82 -15.86 25.81
C GLY A 190 -7.81 -14.75 25.41
N VAL A 191 -7.36 -13.73 24.69
CA VAL A 191 -8.18 -12.57 24.32
C VAL A 191 -9.04 -12.83 23.08
N THR A 192 -8.63 -13.76 22.23
CA THR A 192 -9.28 -14.05 20.95
C THR A 192 -10.40 -15.11 21.03
N ALA A 193 -10.38 -15.95 22.07
CA ALA A 193 -11.33 -17.05 22.18
C ALA A 193 -12.76 -16.64 22.56
N ALA A 194 -12.95 -15.45 23.17
CA ALA A 194 -14.25 -15.05 23.72
C ALA A 194 -15.21 -14.47 22.66
N ASP A 195 -14.70 -13.83 21.58
CA ASP A 195 -15.50 -13.02 20.64
C ASP A 195 -15.54 -13.55 19.20
N GLY A 196 -15.27 -14.84 18.98
CA GLY A 196 -15.20 -15.39 17.63
C GLY A 196 -13.85 -15.19 16.94
N GLY A 197 -12.80 -14.85 17.67
CA GLY A 197 -11.43 -15.01 17.25
C GLY A 197 -10.80 -13.85 16.48
N ARG A 198 -11.34 -12.63 16.55
CA ARG A 198 -10.66 -11.47 15.95
C ARG A 198 -9.64 -10.87 16.93
N PRO A 199 -8.38 -10.64 16.49
CA PRO A 199 -7.40 -9.96 17.33
C PRO A 199 -7.78 -8.48 17.51
N SER A 200 -7.48 -7.93 18.69
CA SER A 200 -7.57 -6.49 18.91
C SER A 200 -6.59 -5.75 17.99
N LYS A 201 -6.99 -4.58 17.52
CA LYS A 201 -6.08 -3.72 16.73
C LYS A 201 -4.81 -3.32 17.48
N ASP A 202 -4.85 -3.33 18.81
CA ASP A 202 -3.73 -3.00 19.69
C ASP A 202 -3.01 -4.24 20.27
N ALA A 203 -3.30 -5.43 19.74
CA ALA A 203 -2.77 -6.69 20.27
C ALA A 203 -1.24 -6.72 20.39
N THR A 204 -0.53 -6.00 19.55
CA THR A 204 0.94 -5.95 19.53
C THR A 204 1.54 -4.71 20.19
N ALA A 205 0.72 -3.82 20.76
CA ALA A 205 1.20 -2.56 21.34
C ALA A 205 2.27 -2.74 22.42
N GLU A 206 2.12 -3.78 23.24
CA GLU A 206 3.02 -4.09 24.37
C GLU A 206 4.03 -5.20 24.07
N LEU A 207 4.15 -5.63 22.79
CA LEU A 207 5.14 -6.64 22.43
C LEU A 207 6.57 -6.13 22.70
N PRO A 208 7.44 -6.95 23.32
CA PRO A 208 8.87 -6.65 23.40
C PRO A 208 9.45 -6.41 21.99
N VAL A 209 10.37 -5.46 21.88
CA VAL A 209 10.96 -5.01 20.61
C VAL A 209 11.59 -6.17 19.83
N ASP A 210 12.31 -7.05 20.53
CA ASP A 210 12.95 -8.21 19.92
C ASP A 210 11.94 -9.23 19.36
N VAL A 211 10.82 -9.43 20.05
CA VAL A 211 9.72 -10.28 19.59
C VAL A 211 9.03 -9.64 18.38
N TRP A 212 8.79 -8.33 18.44
CA TRP A 212 8.19 -7.56 17.33
C TRP A 212 9.06 -7.62 16.07
N HIS A 213 10.37 -7.38 16.17
CA HIS A 213 11.29 -7.50 15.04
C HIS A 213 11.37 -8.91 14.48
N LYS A 214 11.40 -9.94 15.36
CA LYS A 214 11.40 -11.32 14.92
C LYS A 214 10.13 -11.66 14.12
N ALA A 215 8.98 -11.25 14.63
CA ALA A 215 7.70 -11.45 13.94
C ALA A 215 7.64 -10.70 12.62
N ALA A 216 8.07 -9.43 12.58
CA ALA A 216 8.13 -8.66 11.34
C ALA A 216 9.03 -9.33 10.30
N LYS A 217 10.21 -9.79 10.70
CA LYS A 217 11.13 -10.50 9.82
C LYS A 217 10.53 -11.79 9.27
N GLN A 218 9.75 -12.51 10.07
CA GLN A 218 9.12 -13.77 9.67
C GLN A 218 7.96 -13.55 8.69
N TYR A 219 7.06 -12.61 8.99
CA TYR A 219 5.79 -12.46 8.26
C TYR A 219 5.84 -11.38 7.19
N LEU A 220 6.53 -10.27 7.41
CA LEU A 220 6.60 -9.17 6.44
C LEU A 220 7.76 -9.31 5.45
N LEU A 221 8.55 -10.37 5.57
CA LEU A 221 9.76 -10.63 4.77
C LEU A 221 10.78 -9.48 4.88
N SER A 222 10.79 -8.87 6.06
CA SER A 222 11.55 -7.66 6.40
C SER A 222 13.06 -7.93 6.57
#